data_a299df5e50db9ea73965dfb290589ea2
#
_entry.id   a299df5e50db9ea73965dfb290589ea2
#
_cell.length_a   1.000
_cell.length_b   1.000
_cell.length_c   1.000
_cell.angle_alpha   90.00
_cell.angle_beta   90.00
_cell.angle_gamma   90.00
#
_symmetry.space_group_name_H-M   'P 1'
#
loop_
_entity.id
_entity.type
_entity.pdbx_description
1 polymer ?
#
loop_
_entity_poly.entity_id
_entity_poly.type
_entity_poly.pdbx_seq_one_letter_code
_entity_poly.pdbx_strand_id
1 'polypeptide(L)'
;MGDGGYNKDPITAQGITDAFRDAERISEALDQTFTGKRGFDAAMEDHQRTRDEHALPMYEFTCQLATLAPPPPQMQQLFGAIHGNEAAMNAFVQMNAGTISPAEFFSPENVAGIMGAKEAAGTL
;
A
#
# COMPACT_ATOMS: atom_id res chain seq x y z
N MET A 1 17.54 -7.13 0.39
CA MET A 1 16.42 -7.55 -0.44
C MET A 1 15.57 -8.53 0.35
N GLY A 2 14.27 -8.52 0.18
CA GLY A 2 13.34 -9.27 1.02
C GLY A 2 13.42 -8.87 2.49
N ASP A 3 13.15 -9.82 3.42
CA ASP A 3 13.16 -9.58 4.87
C ASP A 3 14.47 -9.02 5.42
N GLY A 4 15.59 -9.26 4.74
CA GLY A 4 16.89 -8.68 5.13
C GLY A 4 17.02 -7.18 4.87
N GLY A 5 16.20 -6.62 4.02
CA GLY A 5 16.19 -5.18 3.70
C GLY A 5 14.97 -4.44 4.26
N TYR A 6 13.87 -5.16 4.45
CA TYR A 6 12.59 -4.61 4.87
C TYR A 6 11.71 -5.72 5.45
N ASN A 7 11.22 -5.54 6.66
CA ASN A 7 10.36 -6.50 7.35
C ASN A 7 9.14 -5.78 7.95
N LYS A 8 7.98 -6.39 7.86
CA LYS A 8 6.74 -5.91 8.47
C LYS A 8 5.88 -7.07 8.98
N ASP A 9 4.90 -6.76 9.82
CA ASP A 9 3.94 -7.75 10.31
C ASP A 9 3.20 -8.42 9.14
N PRO A 10 3.00 -9.74 9.16
CA PRO A 10 2.35 -10.48 8.07
C PRO A 10 0.86 -10.24 7.93
N ILE A 11 0.22 -9.45 8.80
CA ILE A 11 -1.22 -9.23 8.84
C ILE A 11 -1.82 -8.74 7.50
N THR A 12 -1.03 -8.02 6.70
CA THR A 12 -1.44 -7.55 5.36
C THR A 12 -1.05 -8.49 4.22
N ALA A 13 -0.36 -9.61 4.51
CA ALA A 13 0.09 -10.63 3.55
C ALA A 13 0.92 -10.07 2.36
N GLN A 14 1.65 -8.95 2.54
CA GLN A 14 2.37 -8.24 1.48
C GLN A 14 3.82 -8.72 1.25
N GLY A 15 4.38 -9.54 2.14
CA GLY A 15 5.81 -9.86 2.14
C GLY A 15 6.34 -10.42 0.81
N ILE A 16 5.59 -11.32 0.17
CA ILE A 16 5.99 -11.93 -1.12
C ILE A 16 5.94 -10.87 -2.24
N THR A 17 4.88 -10.08 -2.31
CA THR A 17 4.74 -9.01 -3.31
C THR A 17 5.84 -7.97 -3.18
N ASP A 18 6.17 -7.57 -1.96
CA ASP A 18 7.24 -6.63 -1.69
C ASP A 18 8.61 -7.20 -2.10
N ALA A 19 8.86 -8.49 -1.82
CA ALA A 19 10.10 -9.14 -2.20
C ALA A 19 10.29 -9.19 -3.73
N PHE A 20 9.25 -9.48 -4.49
CA PHE A 20 9.30 -9.47 -5.96
C PHE A 20 9.53 -8.06 -6.51
N ARG A 21 8.80 -7.07 -5.99
CA ARG A 21 8.95 -5.67 -6.41
C ARG A 21 10.34 -5.12 -6.08
N ASP A 22 10.89 -5.48 -4.93
CA ASP A 22 12.25 -5.10 -4.54
C ASP A 22 13.29 -5.77 -5.43
N ALA A 23 13.10 -7.04 -5.78
CA ALA A 23 13.97 -7.76 -6.70
C ALA A 23 14.01 -7.15 -8.11
N GLU A 24 12.86 -6.75 -8.64
CA GLU A 24 12.76 -6.05 -9.93
C GLU A 24 13.55 -4.73 -9.89
N ARG A 25 13.29 -3.88 -8.92
CA ARG A 25 13.93 -2.57 -8.78
C ARG A 25 15.44 -2.64 -8.57
N ILE A 26 15.91 -3.58 -7.72
CA ILE A 26 17.34 -3.72 -7.51
C ILE A 26 18.04 -4.28 -8.75
N SER A 27 17.37 -5.14 -9.52
CA SER A 27 17.94 -5.64 -10.78
C SER A 27 18.12 -4.51 -11.81
N GLU A 28 17.16 -3.59 -11.91
CA GLU A 28 17.27 -2.39 -12.75
C GLU A 28 18.41 -1.47 -12.30
N ALA A 29 18.56 -1.23 -10.99
CA ALA A 29 19.63 -0.41 -10.45
C ALA A 29 21.02 -1.03 -10.71
N LEU A 30 21.14 -2.37 -10.60
CA LEU A 30 22.36 -3.11 -10.91
C LEU A 30 22.67 -3.10 -12.42
N ASP A 31 21.67 -3.26 -13.29
CA ASP A 31 21.86 -3.15 -14.73
C ASP A 31 22.42 -1.79 -15.13
N GLN A 32 21.88 -0.69 -14.56
CA GLN A 32 22.40 0.65 -14.81
C GLN A 32 23.87 0.79 -14.38
N THR A 33 24.23 0.13 -13.26
CA THR A 33 25.60 0.14 -12.75
C THR A 33 26.53 -0.67 -13.64
N PHE A 34 26.18 -1.91 -13.97
CA PHE A 34 27.03 -2.82 -14.76
C PHE A 34 27.18 -2.37 -16.22
N THR A 35 26.20 -1.67 -16.75
CA THR A 35 26.29 -1.05 -18.10
C THR A 35 26.99 0.31 -18.10
N GLY A 36 27.46 0.78 -16.94
CA GLY A 36 28.17 2.05 -16.82
C GLY A 36 27.30 3.31 -16.97
N LYS A 37 25.99 3.14 -17.00
CA LYS A 37 25.04 4.27 -17.10
C LYS A 37 24.99 5.11 -15.82
N ARG A 38 25.29 4.50 -14.68
CA ARG A 38 25.21 5.14 -13.36
C ARG A 38 26.25 4.57 -12.39
N GLY A 39 26.77 5.40 -11.48
CA GLY A 39 27.66 4.92 -10.41
C GLY A 39 26.90 4.06 -9.39
N PHE A 40 27.58 3.05 -8.81
CA PHE A 40 26.97 2.08 -7.89
C PHE A 40 26.30 2.77 -6.68
N ASP A 41 27.01 3.66 -5.99
CA ASP A 41 26.47 4.32 -4.79
C ASP A 41 25.19 5.12 -5.11
N ALA A 42 25.21 5.90 -6.20
CA ALA A 42 24.06 6.69 -6.64
C ALA A 42 22.88 5.82 -7.08
N ALA A 43 23.13 4.66 -7.68
CA ALA A 43 22.08 3.71 -8.08
C ALA A 43 21.44 3.04 -6.85
N MET A 44 22.25 2.67 -5.85
CA MET A 44 21.77 2.05 -4.62
C MET A 44 21.03 3.03 -3.70
N GLU A 45 21.50 4.27 -3.60
CA GLU A 45 20.81 5.33 -2.86
C GLU A 45 19.40 5.62 -3.46
N ASP A 46 19.32 5.71 -4.76
CA ASP A 46 18.05 5.92 -5.46
C ASP A 46 17.10 4.73 -5.33
N HIS A 47 17.64 3.50 -5.42
CA HIS A 47 16.88 2.28 -5.16
C HIS A 47 16.28 2.29 -3.75
N GLN A 48 17.09 2.59 -2.73
CA GLN A 48 16.64 2.64 -1.34
C GLN A 48 15.54 3.70 -1.16
N ARG A 49 15.77 4.90 -1.65
CA ARG A 49 14.81 6.00 -1.56
C ARG A 49 13.47 5.63 -2.21
N THR A 50 13.51 5.11 -3.44
CA THR A 50 12.31 4.71 -4.19
C THR A 50 11.57 3.56 -3.50
N ARG A 51 12.30 2.59 -2.94
CA ARG A 51 11.72 1.52 -2.13
C ARG A 51 10.98 2.08 -0.93
N ASP A 52 11.64 2.94 -0.16
CA ASP A 52 11.11 3.48 1.09
C ASP A 52 9.86 4.35 0.83
N GLU A 53 9.89 5.20 -0.19
CA GLU A 53 8.74 6.01 -0.62
C GLU A 53 7.50 5.15 -0.97
N HIS A 54 7.70 4.01 -1.62
CA HIS A 54 6.62 3.11 -1.98
C HIS A 54 6.15 2.22 -0.83
N ALA A 55 7.07 1.78 0.02
CA ALA A 55 6.76 0.85 1.09
C ALA A 55 6.12 1.55 2.30
N LEU A 56 6.51 2.79 2.59
CA LEU A 56 6.14 3.49 3.80
C LEU A 56 4.62 3.58 4.05
N PRO A 57 3.77 3.95 3.08
CA PRO A 57 2.33 4.07 3.31
C PRO A 57 1.69 2.73 3.71
N MET A 58 2.08 1.63 3.07
CA MET A 58 1.59 0.30 3.41
C MET A 58 2.21 -0.21 4.72
N TYR A 59 3.45 0.15 5.02
CA TYR A 59 4.10 -0.16 6.28
C TYR A 59 3.36 0.48 7.46
N GLU A 60 3.07 1.77 7.39
CA GLU A 60 2.33 2.50 8.41
C GLU A 60 0.92 1.92 8.62
N PHE A 61 0.22 1.63 7.53
CA PHE A 61 -1.08 0.95 7.58
C PHE A 61 -0.98 -0.43 8.25
N THR A 62 0.03 -1.22 7.91
CA THR A 62 0.29 -2.52 8.52
C THR A 62 0.57 -2.39 10.03
N CYS A 63 1.40 -1.41 10.44
CA CYS A 63 1.68 -1.15 11.85
C CYS A 63 0.41 -0.80 12.64
N GLN A 64 -0.49 -0.02 12.05
CA GLN A 64 -1.78 0.29 12.69
C GLN A 64 -2.64 -0.96 12.87
N LEU A 65 -2.75 -1.80 11.84
CA LEU A 65 -3.51 -3.05 11.93
C LEU A 65 -2.89 -4.04 12.93
N ALA A 66 -1.56 -4.13 12.98
CA ALA A 66 -0.83 -5.03 13.86
C ALA A 66 -1.00 -4.72 15.36
N THR A 67 -1.48 -3.54 15.72
CA THR A 67 -1.86 -3.23 17.11
C THR A 67 -3.05 -4.05 17.59
N LEU A 68 -3.86 -4.59 16.69
CA LEU A 68 -5.13 -5.28 16.96
C LEU A 68 -6.10 -4.45 17.81
N ALA A 69 -5.87 -3.15 17.91
CA ALA A 69 -6.78 -2.22 18.56
C ALA A 69 -8.08 -2.09 17.74
N PRO A 70 -9.23 -1.94 18.40
CA PRO A 70 -10.48 -1.64 17.67
C PRO A 70 -10.29 -0.40 16.79
N PRO A 71 -10.70 -0.45 15.51
CA PRO A 71 -10.56 0.71 14.65
C PRO A 71 -11.36 1.90 15.19
N PRO A 72 -10.87 3.13 14.98
CA PRO A 72 -11.62 4.33 15.37
C PRO A 72 -13.04 4.35 14.77
N PRO A 73 -14.01 5.01 15.41
CA PRO A 73 -15.41 5.03 14.95
C PRO A 73 -15.59 5.41 13.47
N GLN A 74 -14.80 6.38 13.00
CA GLN A 74 -14.81 6.80 11.61
C GLN A 74 -14.37 5.68 10.65
N MET A 75 -13.36 4.90 11.03
CA MET A 75 -12.90 3.75 10.24
C MET A 75 -13.92 2.62 10.25
N GLN A 76 -14.61 2.39 11.38
CA GLN A 76 -15.71 1.43 11.45
C GLN A 76 -16.87 1.82 10.52
N GLN A 77 -17.19 3.10 10.45
CA GLN A 77 -18.21 3.63 9.54
C GLN A 77 -17.81 3.44 8.08
N LEU A 78 -16.55 3.71 7.75
CA LEU A 78 -15.99 3.49 6.40
C LEU A 78 -16.06 2.02 6.03
N PHE A 79 -15.61 1.09 6.88
CA PHE A 79 -15.71 -0.34 6.60
C PHE A 79 -17.16 -0.79 6.43
N GLY A 80 -18.07 -0.22 7.23
CA GLY A 80 -19.51 -0.48 7.07
C GLY A 80 -20.10 0.13 5.77
N ALA A 81 -19.48 1.14 5.18
CA ALA A 81 -19.87 1.71 3.89
C ALA A 81 -19.24 0.96 2.70
N ILE A 82 -18.07 0.38 2.88
CA ILE A 82 -17.42 -0.51 1.89
C ILE A 82 -18.24 -1.80 1.76
N HIS A 83 -18.76 -2.35 2.86
CA HIS A 83 -19.54 -3.59 2.84
C HIS A 83 -20.83 -3.42 2.01
N GLY A 84 -20.97 -4.24 0.96
CA GLY A 84 -22.09 -4.20 0.04
C GLY A 84 -21.94 -3.18 -1.11
N ASN A 85 -20.87 -2.39 -1.13
CA ASN A 85 -20.51 -1.51 -2.24
C ASN A 85 -19.42 -2.18 -3.09
N GLU A 86 -19.81 -2.79 -4.20
CA GLU A 86 -18.90 -3.58 -5.05
C GLU A 86 -17.68 -2.77 -5.52
N ALA A 87 -17.89 -1.52 -5.96
CA ALA A 87 -16.78 -0.66 -6.39
C ALA A 87 -15.79 -0.38 -5.25
N ALA A 88 -16.30 -0.08 -4.05
CA ALA A 88 -15.47 0.17 -2.88
C ALA A 88 -14.75 -1.09 -2.38
N MET A 89 -15.41 -2.26 -2.43
CA MET A 89 -14.78 -3.54 -2.09
C MET A 89 -13.64 -3.87 -3.07
N ASN A 90 -13.86 -3.68 -4.37
CA ASN A 90 -12.84 -3.88 -5.39
C ASN A 90 -11.64 -2.93 -5.19
N ALA A 91 -11.89 -1.65 -4.94
CA ALA A 91 -10.83 -0.67 -4.66
C ALA A 91 -10.04 -1.03 -3.38
N PHE A 92 -10.71 -1.52 -2.32
CA PHE A 92 -10.05 -1.98 -1.10
C PHE A 92 -9.14 -3.20 -1.36
N VAL A 93 -9.61 -4.16 -2.18
CA VAL A 93 -8.78 -5.31 -2.59
C VAL A 93 -7.60 -4.86 -3.45
N GLN A 94 -7.80 -3.91 -4.37
CA GLN A 94 -6.72 -3.33 -5.19
C GLN A 94 -5.66 -2.62 -4.33
N MET A 95 -6.08 -1.91 -3.28
CA MET A 95 -5.15 -1.31 -2.31
C MET A 95 -4.33 -2.40 -1.60
N ASN A 96 -4.96 -3.48 -1.16
CA ASN A 96 -4.24 -4.61 -0.56
C ASN A 96 -3.34 -5.34 -1.57
N ALA A 97 -3.70 -5.40 -2.84
CA ALA A 97 -2.86 -5.93 -3.91
C ALA A 97 -1.71 -4.98 -4.32
N GLY A 98 -1.71 -3.73 -3.81
CA GLY A 98 -0.69 -2.74 -4.10
C GLY A 98 -0.81 -2.10 -5.49
N THR A 99 -1.98 -2.19 -6.14
CA THR A 99 -2.29 -1.53 -7.43
C THR A 99 -2.86 -0.12 -7.23
N ILE A 100 -3.41 0.16 -6.05
CA ILE A 100 -3.80 1.49 -5.58
C ILE A 100 -3.03 1.74 -4.28
N SER A 101 -2.53 2.96 -4.08
CA SER A 101 -1.84 3.29 -2.83
C SER A 101 -2.83 3.49 -1.66
N PRO A 102 -2.43 3.22 -0.40
CA PRO A 102 -3.25 3.56 0.75
C PRO A 102 -3.61 5.05 0.80
N ALA A 103 -2.69 5.94 0.41
CA ALA A 103 -2.94 7.37 0.37
C ALA A 103 -4.05 7.76 -0.63
N GLU A 104 -4.11 7.09 -1.77
CA GLU A 104 -5.15 7.27 -2.78
C GLU A 104 -6.49 6.71 -2.27
N PHE A 105 -6.49 5.50 -1.74
CA PHE A 105 -7.71 4.86 -1.23
C PHE A 105 -8.33 5.65 -0.07
N PHE A 106 -7.53 6.10 0.89
CA PHE A 106 -7.99 6.88 2.06
C PHE A 106 -8.02 8.39 1.80
N SER A 107 -7.92 8.84 0.55
CA SER A 107 -8.06 10.26 0.24
C SER A 107 -9.44 10.77 0.68
N PRO A 108 -9.54 12.04 1.14
CA PRO A 108 -10.82 12.61 1.58
C PRO A 108 -11.92 12.53 0.52
N GLU A 109 -11.55 12.69 -0.75
CA GLU A 109 -12.47 12.62 -1.88
C GLU A 109 -13.05 11.22 -2.07
N ASN A 110 -12.19 10.19 -2.08
CA ASN A 110 -12.62 8.80 -2.23
C ASN A 110 -13.46 8.33 -1.04
N VAL A 111 -13.04 8.68 0.19
CA VAL A 111 -13.79 8.35 1.41
C VAL A 111 -15.17 9.00 1.39
N ALA A 112 -15.29 10.27 1.00
CA ALA A 112 -16.57 10.96 0.88
C ALA A 112 -17.47 10.30 -0.18
N GLY A 113 -16.90 9.87 -1.31
CA GLY A 113 -17.65 9.13 -2.34
C GLY A 113 -18.21 7.80 -1.84
N ILE A 114 -17.41 7.03 -1.10
CA ILE A 114 -17.84 5.74 -0.51
C ILE A 114 -18.95 5.95 0.52
N MET A 115 -18.78 6.96 1.39
CA MET A 115 -19.77 7.27 2.44
C MET A 115 -21.10 7.79 1.87
N GLY A 116 -21.05 8.67 0.85
CA GLY A 116 -22.24 9.20 0.20
C GLY A 116 -23.03 8.15 -0.58
N ALA A 117 -22.37 7.16 -1.19
CA ALA A 117 -23.05 6.05 -1.86
C ALA A 117 -23.87 5.18 -0.89
N LYS A 118 -23.44 5.03 0.36
CA LYS A 118 -24.20 4.32 1.40
C LYS A 118 -25.47 5.07 1.81
N GLU A 119 -25.39 6.39 1.96
CA GLU A 119 -26.56 7.21 2.31
C GLU A 119 -27.63 7.15 1.23
N ALA A 120 -27.22 7.19 -0.05
CA ALA A 120 -28.13 7.05 -1.18
C ALA A 120 -28.80 5.66 -1.26
N ALA A 121 -28.11 4.60 -0.91
CA ALA A 121 -28.64 3.23 -0.90
C ALA A 121 -29.55 2.94 0.31
N GLY A 122 -29.39 3.67 1.42
CA GLY A 122 -30.20 3.52 2.64
C GLY A 122 -31.53 4.29 2.61
N THR A 123 -31.80 5.07 1.55
CA THR A 123 -33.02 5.91 1.41
C THR A 123 -34.09 5.24 0.54
N LEU A 124 -33.89 4.00 0.08
CA LEU A 124 -34.86 3.15 -0.63
C LEU A 124 -35.42 2.07 0.29
#